data_db70499eea15bd47545761f1e4aa8206
#
_entry.id   db70499eea15bd47545761f1e4aa8206
#
_cell.length_a   1.000
_cell.length_b   1.000
_cell.length_c   1.000
_cell.angle_alpha   90.00
_cell.angle_beta   90.00
_cell.angle_gamma   90.00
#
_symmetry.space_group_name_H-M   'P 1'
#
loop_
_entity.id
_entity.type
_entity.pdbx_description
1 polymer ?
#
loop_
_entity_poly.entity_id
_entity_poly.type
_entity_poly.pdbx_seq_one_letter_code
_entity_poly.pdbx_strand_id
1 'polypeptide(L)'
;MRCSSILALFFISGGAINPTFAHAMTPSEVTSSSGTRVQANSDAKSEDNSSTGTNATQEERGEQEESPQGQTDQSRNEKNATASPTLQLQSANQWLAELQNIITNANFQVSFVQTIAGKETVPYLWRHGIMEDGSELEQLNLQNGPGRELIRVNDVVSVFEPDVQPYSLRSKHINGPIPSALLYHPEQLSSAYEFVAVGRARVAGRSAQQIRIVSRDNTRFGYQLWLDESSGMLLKLNMLDLQGALLEQIQVTAFAISPEPAEYFSRINSASLPAPMALSNTPSRAHKWDVTYLPAGMREIKQDTRRLALTGQVVEYKLFSDGLVDVSVYVQPAEDALGETLALRNEVSTFLTLTDGKAQVTVVGEIPLQTANAIATSLRPVADTGQ
;
A
#
# COMPACT_ATOMS: atom_id res chain seq x y z
N MET A 1 21.42 12.32 22.60
CA MET A 1 21.94 11.03 22.10
C MET A 1 21.33 9.87 22.89
N ARG A 2 20.03 9.63 22.80
CA ARG A 2 19.34 8.46 23.41
C ARG A 2 17.96 8.21 22.81
N CYS A 3 17.71 8.54 21.54
CA CYS A 3 16.39 8.35 20.88
C CYS A 3 16.29 7.12 19.96
N SER A 4 17.39 6.45 19.64
CA SER A 4 17.37 5.35 18.65
C SER A 4 16.94 3.97 19.19
N SER A 5 16.85 3.80 20.52
CA SER A 5 16.59 2.48 21.12
C SER A 5 15.12 2.15 21.34
N ILE A 6 14.21 3.10 21.23
CA ILE A 6 12.78 2.90 21.55
C ILE A 6 12.01 2.33 20.36
N LEU A 7 12.42 2.61 19.12
CA LEU A 7 11.73 2.13 17.92
C LEU A 7 11.91 0.63 17.67
N ALA A 8 13.04 0.05 18.11
CA ALA A 8 13.31 -1.40 17.97
C ALA A 8 12.50 -2.28 18.94
N LEU A 9 11.85 -1.68 19.93
CA LEU A 9 11.19 -2.38 21.04
C LEU A 9 9.83 -3.00 20.71
N PHE A 10 9.16 -2.54 19.65
CA PHE A 10 7.78 -2.95 19.34
C PHE A 10 7.67 -4.08 18.32
N PHE A 11 8.76 -4.50 17.67
CA PHE A 11 8.70 -5.37 16.49
C PHE A 11 9.03 -6.85 16.71
N ILE A 12 9.30 -7.29 17.94
CA ILE A 12 9.64 -8.70 18.19
C ILE A 12 8.57 -9.37 19.04
N SER A 13 7.44 -9.73 18.47
CA SER A 13 6.65 -10.92 18.82
C SER A 13 5.45 -11.10 17.92
N GLY A 14 5.53 -12.06 17.02
CA GLY A 14 4.47 -12.89 16.45
C GLY A 14 3.07 -12.30 16.25
N GLY A 15 2.89 -11.55 15.21
CA GLY A 15 1.61 -11.20 14.60
C GLY A 15 1.92 -10.66 13.23
N ALA A 16 1.16 -11.01 12.22
CA ALA A 16 1.36 -10.59 10.85
C ALA A 16 1.42 -9.06 10.76
N ILE A 17 2.61 -8.51 10.97
CA ILE A 17 2.93 -7.11 10.72
C ILE A 17 3.61 -7.10 9.36
N ASN A 18 3.16 -6.23 8.51
CA ASN A 18 3.73 -5.98 7.20
C ASN A 18 5.26 -5.91 7.33
N PRO A 19 6.02 -6.78 6.67
CA PRO A 19 7.46 -6.93 6.91
C PRO A 19 8.33 -5.78 6.40
N THR A 20 7.72 -4.69 5.95
CA THR A 20 8.42 -3.48 5.50
C THR A 20 9.28 -2.81 6.59
N PHE A 21 9.21 -3.26 7.84
CA PHE A 21 9.85 -2.61 8.98
C PHE A 21 11.14 -3.24 9.51
N ALA A 22 11.63 -4.31 8.91
CA ALA A 22 12.82 -5.00 9.40
C ALA A 22 14.12 -4.60 8.66
N HIS A 23 14.35 -3.31 8.37
CA HIS A 23 15.71 -2.86 8.03
C HIS A 23 16.33 -2.24 9.28
N ALA A 24 17.12 -3.05 9.98
CA ALA A 24 18.00 -2.63 11.05
C ALA A 24 19.01 -1.60 10.55
N MET A 25 19.03 -0.44 11.16
CA MET A 25 20.16 0.50 11.03
C MET A 25 21.40 -0.14 11.65
N THR A 26 22.40 -0.48 10.86
CA THR A 26 23.77 -0.70 11.33
C THR A 26 24.41 0.67 11.58
N PRO A 27 25.12 0.89 12.70
CA PRO A 27 25.83 2.13 12.94
C PRO A 27 27.09 2.18 12.06
N SER A 28 27.15 3.11 11.12
CA SER A 28 28.38 3.45 10.44
C SER A 28 29.28 4.24 11.37
N GLU A 29 30.48 3.75 11.60
CA GLU A 29 31.55 4.42 12.32
C GLU A 29 31.89 5.76 11.69
N VAL A 30 31.85 6.80 12.50
CA VAL A 30 32.35 8.14 12.16
C VAL A 30 33.87 8.14 12.35
N THR A 31 34.60 8.06 11.27
CA THR A 31 36.01 8.45 11.25
C THR A 31 36.12 9.94 10.92
N SER A 32 36.57 10.69 11.90
CA SER A 32 36.97 12.07 11.78
C SER A 32 38.28 12.19 10.99
N SER A 33 38.29 12.99 9.92
CA SER A 33 39.53 13.58 9.42
C SER A 33 39.36 15.07 9.16
N SER A 34 40.23 15.81 9.80
CA SER A 34 40.40 17.25 9.80
C SER A 34 40.87 17.83 8.48
N GLY A 35 40.31 18.97 8.13
CA GLY A 35 41.01 20.13 7.61
C GLY A 35 41.46 20.17 6.15
N THR A 36 40.92 21.09 5.37
CA THR A 36 41.64 22.20 4.83
C THR A 36 40.70 23.15 4.05
N ARG A 37 40.77 24.40 4.47
CA ARG A 37 40.09 25.56 3.91
C ARG A 37 40.91 26.11 2.75
N VAL A 38 40.32 26.29 1.58
CA VAL A 38 40.83 27.23 0.55
C VAL A 38 39.70 28.09 0.03
N GLN A 39 39.99 29.40 0.06
CA GLN A 39 39.14 30.53 -0.28
C GLN A 39 39.23 30.89 -1.76
N ALA A 40 38.13 31.41 -2.27
CA ALA A 40 37.94 32.52 -3.24
C ALA A 40 38.58 32.47 -4.61
N ASN A 41 37.83 32.73 -5.68
CA ASN A 41 37.70 34.05 -6.26
C ASN A 41 36.62 34.12 -7.32
N SER A 42 35.94 35.23 -7.30
CA SER A 42 35.09 35.88 -8.28
C SER A 42 35.81 36.08 -9.61
N ASP A 43 35.09 36.03 -10.75
CA ASP A 43 34.95 37.21 -11.59
C ASP A 43 33.95 37.00 -12.76
N ALA A 44 33.24 38.05 -12.99
CA ALA A 44 32.21 38.32 -13.98
C ALA A 44 32.75 38.37 -15.43
N LYS A 45 31.88 38.06 -16.41
CA LYS A 45 31.65 39.03 -17.51
C LYS A 45 30.43 38.66 -18.35
N SER A 46 29.53 39.64 -18.42
CA SER A 46 28.48 39.82 -19.41
C SER A 46 29.04 40.10 -20.80
N GLU A 47 28.33 39.64 -21.83
CA GLU A 47 28.22 40.40 -23.08
C GLU A 47 26.91 40.11 -23.79
N ASP A 48 26.24 41.17 -24.01
CA ASP A 48 25.04 41.52 -24.75
C ASP A 48 25.25 41.31 -26.26
N ASN A 49 24.25 40.88 -27.00
CA ASN A 49 24.02 41.48 -28.31
C ASN A 49 22.59 41.24 -28.84
N SER A 50 21.95 42.34 -29.06
CA SER A 50 20.68 42.59 -29.73
C SER A 50 20.80 42.55 -31.26
N SER A 51 19.69 42.26 -31.95
CA SER A 51 19.16 43.00 -33.11
C SER A 51 17.98 42.25 -33.72
N THR A 52 16.82 42.80 -33.65
CA THR A 52 16.12 43.74 -34.54
C THR A 52 15.67 43.17 -35.89
N GLY A 53 14.39 43.35 -36.17
CA GLY A 53 13.84 43.61 -37.49
C GLY A 53 12.60 42.80 -37.85
N THR A 54 11.46 43.26 -37.69
CA THR A 54 10.62 44.25 -38.36
C THR A 54 9.62 43.62 -39.33
N ASN A 55 8.32 43.84 -39.07
CA ASN A 55 7.16 44.25 -39.90
C ASN A 55 6.92 43.51 -41.25
N ALA A 56 5.73 43.32 -41.74
CA ALA A 56 4.47 44.10 -41.80
C ALA A 56 3.40 43.22 -42.47
N THR A 57 2.15 43.24 -42.03
CA THR A 57 1.04 44.11 -42.46
C THR A 57 0.22 43.62 -43.66
N GLN A 58 -1.08 43.52 -43.40
CA GLN A 58 -2.24 43.85 -44.25
C GLN A 58 -2.60 42.90 -45.43
N GLU A 59 -3.80 42.71 -45.80
CA GLU A 59 -5.19 43.20 -45.66
C GLU A 59 -6.05 42.29 -46.51
N GLU A 60 -7.23 42.04 -46.12
CA GLU A 60 -8.59 42.49 -46.38
C GLU A 60 -9.37 41.83 -47.51
N ARG A 61 -10.67 41.67 -47.24
CA ARG A 61 -11.86 41.65 -48.08
C ARG A 61 -12.16 40.36 -48.86
N GLY A 62 -13.34 39.89 -48.90
CA GLY A 62 -14.69 40.35 -48.59
C GLY A 62 -15.71 39.68 -49.51
N GLU A 63 -16.96 39.72 -49.10
CA GLU A 63 -18.20 39.57 -49.88
C GLU A 63 -18.65 38.15 -50.23
N GLN A 64 -19.71 37.68 -49.62
CA GLN A 64 -21.18 37.88 -49.73
C GLN A 64 -21.81 37.22 -50.98
N GLU A 65 -22.98 36.61 -50.63
CA GLU A 65 -24.19 36.30 -51.45
C GLU A 65 -24.24 34.87 -52.01
N GLU A 66 -25.29 34.12 -52.04
CA GLU A 66 -26.73 34.28 -51.77
C GLU A 66 -27.38 32.90 -51.78
N SER A 67 -28.44 32.73 -51.01
CA SER A 67 -29.34 31.53 -51.13
C SER A 67 -30.21 31.63 -52.37
N PRO A 68 -30.74 30.48 -52.86
CA PRO A 68 -32.19 30.41 -52.83
C PRO A 68 -32.79 29.07 -52.38
N GLN A 69 -33.99 29.19 -51.86
CA GLN A 69 -34.94 28.20 -51.42
C GLN A 69 -35.44 27.32 -52.57
N GLY A 70 -35.73 26.05 -52.27
CA GLY A 70 -36.49 25.17 -53.16
C GLY A 70 -37.07 23.97 -52.40
N GLN A 71 -38.35 23.91 -52.34
CA GLN A 71 -39.24 23.04 -51.57
C GLN A 71 -39.27 21.57 -52.03
N THR A 72 -39.65 20.74 -51.02
CA THR A 72 -40.46 19.51 -51.07
C THR A 72 -39.95 18.31 -51.85
N ASP A 73 -39.69 17.19 -51.12
CA ASP A 73 -40.61 16.06 -51.23
C ASP A 73 -40.43 15.05 -50.06
N GLN A 74 -41.53 14.62 -49.51
CA GLN A 74 -41.64 13.57 -48.50
C GLN A 74 -41.42 12.22 -49.21
N SER A 75 -40.48 11.43 -48.70
CA SER A 75 -40.55 9.99 -48.86
C SER A 75 -39.89 9.28 -47.69
N ARG A 76 -40.72 8.69 -46.92
CA ARG A 76 -40.57 7.69 -45.90
C ARG A 76 -39.52 6.66 -46.27
N ASN A 77 -38.48 6.55 -45.46
CA ASN A 77 -37.74 5.31 -45.34
C ASN A 77 -37.18 5.18 -43.89
N GLU A 78 -37.98 4.52 -43.07
CA GLU A 78 -37.53 3.91 -41.84
C GLU A 78 -36.49 2.84 -42.20
N LYS A 79 -35.26 3.11 -42.02
CA LYS A 79 -34.19 2.10 -41.93
C LYS A 79 -33.36 2.34 -40.70
N ASN A 80 -33.56 1.44 -39.73
CA ASN A 80 -32.58 0.98 -38.76
C ASN A 80 -31.41 1.94 -38.50
N ALA A 81 -31.60 2.82 -37.54
CA ALA A 81 -30.49 3.34 -36.79
C ALA A 81 -29.91 2.14 -35.99
N THR A 82 -28.89 1.51 -36.55
CA THR A 82 -28.00 0.64 -35.82
C THR A 82 -27.42 1.50 -34.71
N ALA A 83 -27.96 1.34 -33.51
CA ALA A 83 -27.40 1.95 -32.33
C ALA A 83 -25.92 1.52 -32.27
N SER A 84 -25.02 2.47 -32.43
CA SER A 84 -23.62 2.27 -32.15
C SER A 84 -23.56 1.66 -30.76
N PRO A 85 -22.80 0.59 -30.52
CA PRO A 85 -22.66 0.04 -29.17
C PRO A 85 -22.11 1.15 -28.32
N THR A 86 -22.94 1.68 -27.43
CA THR A 86 -22.49 2.53 -26.34
C THR A 86 -21.49 1.67 -25.56
N LEU A 87 -20.23 1.94 -25.71
CA LEU A 87 -19.19 1.33 -24.88
C LEU A 87 -19.59 1.62 -23.42
N GLN A 88 -20.24 0.64 -22.78
CA GLN A 88 -20.50 0.72 -21.35
C GLN A 88 -19.15 0.78 -20.68
N LEU A 89 -18.79 1.96 -20.15
CA LEU A 89 -17.62 2.13 -19.35
C LEU A 89 -17.75 1.22 -18.13
N GLN A 90 -16.82 0.27 -17.97
CA GLN A 90 -16.77 -0.58 -16.81
C GLN A 90 -16.68 0.27 -15.54
N SER A 91 -17.43 -0.09 -14.51
CA SER A 91 -17.33 0.55 -13.21
C SER A 91 -16.00 0.20 -12.52
N ALA A 92 -15.56 1.01 -11.56
CA ALA A 92 -14.38 0.71 -10.77
C ALA A 92 -14.45 -0.67 -10.09
N ASN A 93 -15.62 -1.06 -9.59
CA ASN A 93 -15.84 -2.37 -8.98
C ASN A 93 -15.69 -3.53 -9.97
N GLN A 94 -16.12 -3.36 -11.22
CA GLN A 94 -15.92 -4.38 -12.24
C GLN A 94 -14.45 -4.57 -12.57
N TRP A 95 -13.68 -3.50 -12.67
CA TRP A 95 -12.23 -3.56 -12.85
C TRP A 95 -11.51 -4.25 -11.70
N LEU A 96 -11.92 -3.98 -10.47
CA LEU A 96 -11.34 -4.65 -9.30
C LEU A 96 -11.72 -6.14 -9.23
N ALA A 97 -12.94 -6.50 -9.63
CA ALA A 97 -13.34 -7.90 -9.73
C ALA A 97 -12.57 -8.65 -10.83
N GLU A 98 -12.21 -7.98 -11.92
CA GLU A 98 -11.38 -8.54 -12.99
C GLU A 98 -9.92 -8.74 -12.51
N LEU A 99 -9.36 -7.79 -11.79
CA LEU A 99 -8.07 -7.96 -11.12
C LEU A 99 -8.09 -9.16 -10.17
N GLN A 100 -9.08 -9.26 -9.28
CA GLN A 100 -9.25 -10.38 -8.37
C GLN A 100 -9.31 -11.72 -9.13
N ASN A 101 -10.10 -11.79 -10.21
CA ASN A 101 -10.21 -13.00 -11.02
C ASN A 101 -8.86 -13.43 -11.62
N ILE A 102 -8.05 -12.50 -12.12
CA ILE A 102 -6.72 -12.79 -12.66
C ILE A 102 -5.76 -13.26 -11.58
N ILE A 103 -5.72 -12.54 -10.46
CA ILE A 103 -4.83 -12.88 -9.35
C ILE A 103 -5.15 -14.28 -8.79
N THR A 104 -6.42 -14.69 -8.81
CA THR A 104 -6.84 -15.97 -8.25
C THR A 104 -6.73 -17.12 -9.25
N ASN A 105 -6.97 -16.87 -10.55
CA ASN A 105 -7.19 -17.96 -11.50
C ASN A 105 -6.15 -18.05 -12.63
N ALA A 106 -5.27 -17.06 -12.80
CA ALA A 106 -4.31 -17.08 -13.89
C ALA A 106 -2.93 -17.55 -13.42
N ASN A 107 -2.23 -18.26 -14.32
CA ASN A 107 -0.79 -18.48 -14.16
C ASN A 107 -0.05 -17.24 -14.63
N PHE A 108 0.72 -16.58 -13.75
CA PHE A 108 1.43 -15.36 -14.11
C PHE A 108 2.81 -15.26 -13.46
N GLN A 109 3.62 -14.40 -14.04
CA GLN A 109 4.86 -13.89 -13.47
C GLN A 109 4.89 -12.38 -13.62
N VAL A 110 5.15 -11.65 -12.55
CA VAL A 110 5.21 -10.19 -12.49
C VAL A 110 6.50 -9.75 -11.83
N SER A 111 7.24 -8.87 -12.51
CA SER A 111 8.35 -8.13 -11.91
C SER A 111 7.89 -6.70 -11.62
N PHE A 112 8.12 -6.24 -10.42
CA PHE A 112 7.75 -4.89 -10.02
C PHE A 112 8.78 -4.28 -9.07
N VAL A 113 8.75 -2.97 -8.93
CA VAL A 113 9.55 -2.22 -7.97
C VAL A 113 8.66 -1.47 -7.01
N GLN A 114 9.06 -1.47 -5.74
CA GLN A 114 8.47 -0.66 -4.68
C GLN A 114 9.39 0.52 -4.39
N THR A 115 8.87 1.72 -4.42
CA THR A 115 9.59 2.96 -4.08
C THR A 115 8.83 3.68 -2.96
N ILE A 116 9.48 3.87 -1.83
CA ILE A 116 8.99 4.67 -0.71
C ILE A 116 9.82 5.97 -0.68
N ALA A 117 9.15 7.10 -0.45
CA ALA A 117 9.83 8.40 -0.42
C ALA A 117 10.99 8.39 0.59
N GLY A 118 12.18 8.73 0.14
CA GLY A 118 13.39 8.77 0.98
C GLY A 118 14.09 7.43 1.19
N LYS A 119 13.60 6.33 0.56
CA LYS A 119 14.26 5.01 0.61
C LYS A 119 14.75 4.54 -0.75
N GLU A 120 15.62 3.54 -0.71
CA GLU A 120 16.04 2.81 -1.90
C GLU A 120 14.87 2.03 -2.51
N THR A 121 14.83 1.99 -3.83
CA THR A 121 13.84 1.22 -4.58
C THR A 121 14.12 -0.27 -4.47
N VAL A 122 13.10 -1.03 -4.16
CA VAL A 122 13.17 -2.46 -3.89
C VAL A 122 12.49 -3.25 -5.00
N PRO A 123 13.22 -4.10 -5.76
CA PRO A 123 12.67 -4.94 -6.80
C PRO A 123 12.14 -6.27 -6.25
N TYR A 124 11.01 -6.70 -6.79
CA TYR A 124 10.33 -7.97 -6.47
C TYR A 124 10.04 -8.78 -7.72
N LEU A 125 10.00 -10.09 -7.53
CA LEU A 125 9.47 -11.05 -8.47
C LEU A 125 8.32 -11.81 -7.81
N TRP A 126 7.13 -11.76 -8.43
CA TRP A 126 5.92 -12.42 -7.97
C TRP A 126 5.43 -13.40 -9.02
N ARG A 127 5.16 -14.62 -8.60
CA ARG A 127 4.62 -15.69 -9.44
C ARG A 127 3.39 -16.29 -8.79
N HIS A 128 2.46 -16.69 -9.62
CA HIS A 128 1.29 -17.48 -9.24
C HIS A 128 1.07 -18.59 -10.26
N GLY A 129 0.65 -19.77 -9.80
CA GLY A 129 0.37 -20.89 -10.66
C GLY A 129 -0.57 -21.90 -10.05
N ILE A 130 -1.42 -22.49 -10.90
CA ILE A 130 -2.31 -23.60 -10.58
C ILE A 130 -1.74 -24.82 -11.25
N MET A 131 -1.38 -25.82 -10.46
CA MET A 131 -0.77 -27.05 -10.92
C MET A 131 -1.84 -28.02 -11.46
N GLU A 132 -1.40 -29.05 -12.20
CA GLU A 132 -2.31 -30.06 -12.78
C GLU A 132 -3.14 -30.80 -11.72
N ASP A 133 -2.61 -30.97 -10.49
CA ASP A 133 -3.30 -31.60 -9.38
C ASP A 133 -4.27 -30.66 -8.64
N GLY A 134 -4.42 -29.41 -9.13
CA GLY A 134 -5.24 -28.37 -8.53
C GLY A 134 -4.57 -27.64 -7.36
N SER A 135 -3.33 -27.91 -7.02
CA SER A 135 -2.59 -27.14 -6.00
C SER A 135 -2.32 -25.73 -6.51
N GLU A 136 -2.54 -24.75 -5.66
CA GLU A 136 -2.25 -23.35 -5.91
C GLU A 136 -0.91 -22.97 -5.27
N LEU A 137 0.02 -22.49 -6.10
CA LEU A 137 1.34 -22.06 -5.68
C LEU A 137 1.54 -20.58 -5.96
N GLU A 138 2.17 -19.91 -5.01
CA GLU A 138 2.53 -18.50 -5.13
C GLU A 138 3.94 -18.28 -4.58
N GLN A 139 4.71 -17.42 -5.22
CA GLN A 139 6.04 -17.01 -4.79
C GLN A 139 6.16 -15.51 -4.82
N LEU A 140 6.64 -14.91 -3.74
CA LEU A 140 7.12 -13.53 -3.72
C LEU A 140 8.59 -13.53 -3.30
N ASN A 141 9.44 -13.03 -4.17
CA ASN A 141 10.89 -13.03 -3.96
C ASN A 141 11.44 -11.60 -4.07
N LEU A 142 12.19 -11.18 -3.05
CA LEU A 142 12.95 -9.94 -3.03
C LEU A 142 14.22 -10.14 -3.88
N GLN A 143 14.43 -9.24 -4.84
CA GLN A 143 15.50 -9.41 -5.85
C GLN A 143 16.83 -8.74 -5.47
N ASN A 144 16.85 -7.86 -4.47
CA ASN A 144 18.05 -7.19 -3.97
C ASN A 144 18.44 -7.66 -2.58
N GLY A 145 19.75 -7.64 -2.31
CA GLY A 145 20.31 -7.99 -1.02
C GLY A 145 20.26 -9.47 -0.68
N PRO A 146 20.44 -9.84 0.60
CA PRO A 146 20.24 -11.20 1.06
C PRO A 146 18.75 -11.53 0.87
N GLY A 147 18.49 -12.48 -0.04
CA GLY A 147 17.15 -12.74 -0.55
C GLY A 147 16.14 -13.12 0.53
N ARG A 148 14.98 -12.45 0.49
CA ARG A 148 13.79 -12.87 1.22
C ARG A 148 12.82 -13.51 0.24
N GLU A 149 12.34 -14.68 0.57
CA GLU A 149 11.41 -15.43 -0.26
C GLU A 149 10.24 -15.93 0.56
N LEU A 150 9.04 -15.75 0.02
CA LEU A 150 7.82 -16.32 0.54
C LEU A 150 7.25 -17.28 -0.50
N ILE A 151 6.93 -18.48 -0.07
CA ILE A 151 6.34 -19.53 -0.91
C ILE A 151 5.03 -19.95 -0.27
N ARG A 152 3.93 -19.82 -1.00
CA ARG A 152 2.62 -20.35 -0.60
C ARG A 152 2.33 -21.63 -1.38
N VAL A 153 1.88 -22.63 -0.64
CA VAL A 153 1.26 -23.82 -1.20
C VAL A 153 -0.10 -23.96 -0.55
N ASN A 154 -1.15 -23.77 -1.32
CA ASN A 154 -2.54 -23.71 -0.85
C ASN A 154 -2.74 -22.70 0.30
N ASP A 155 -2.99 -23.16 1.52
CA ASP A 155 -3.24 -22.34 2.72
C ASP A 155 -2.02 -22.21 3.66
N VAL A 156 -0.83 -22.54 3.17
CA VAL A 156 0.41 -22.49 3.96
C VAL A 156 1.44 -21.60 3.27
N VAL A 157 1.89 -20.56 3.96
CA VAL A 157 2.97 -19.67 3.54
C VAL A 157 4.24 -20.00 4.30
N SER A 158 5.28 -20.40 3.59
CA SER A 158 6.64 -20.61 4.10
C SER A 158 7.49 -19.36 3.87
N VAL A 159 8.20 -18.95 4.90
CA VAL A 159 9.03 -17.74 4.92
C VAL A 159 10.49 -18.13 5.04
N PHE A 160 11.29 -17.62 4.11
CA PHE A 160 12.74 -17.79 4.08
C PHE A 160 13.37 -16.40 4.15
N GLU A 161 14.09 -16.14 5.23
CA GLU A 161 14.80 -14.88 5.46
C GLU A 161 16.25 -15.19 5.86
N PRO A 162 17.20 -14.31 5.54
CA PRO A 162 18.58 -14.44 6.04
C PRO A 162 18.59 -14.43 7.56
N ASP A 163 19.50 -15.19 8.14
CA ASP A 163 19.76 -15.25 9.60
C ASP A 163 18.57 -15.69 10.47
N VAL A 164 17.47 -16.14 9.86
CA VAL A 164 16.29 -16.68 10.56
C VAL A 164 16.03 -18.11 10.08
N GLN A 165 15.73 -19.01 11.02
CA GLN A 165 15.30 -20.35 10.61
C GLN A 165 13.99 -20.26 9.82
N PRO A 166 13.88 -20.91 8.65
CA PRO A 166 12.66 -20.95 7.87
C PRO A 166 11.47 -21.44 8.70
N TYR A 167 10.33 -20.79 8.52
CA TYR A 167 9.09 -21.13 9.24
C TYR A 167 7.88 -21.02 8.32
N SER A 168 6.77 -21.65 8.70
CA SER A 168 5.52 -21.56 7.96
C SER A 168 4.36 -21.14 8.83
N LEU A 169 3.42 -20.45 8.23
CA LEU A 169 2.19 -19.95 8.84
C LEU A 169 0.98 -20.37 7.98
N ARG A 170 -0.16 -20.62 8.61
CA ARG A 170 -1.41 -20.78 7.86
C ARG A 170 -1.89 -19.42 7.39
N SER A 171 -1.95 -19.26 6.08
CA SER A 171 -2.47 -18.07 5.41
C SER A 171 -2.87 -18.43 3.98
N LYS A 172 -3.99 -17.88 3.52
CA LYS A 172 -4.46 -18.04 2.15
C LYS A 172 -3.75 -17.12 1.15
N HIS A 173 -3.01 -16.13 1.63
CA HIS A 173 -2.35 -15.12 0.81
C HIS A 173 -0.95 -14.83 1.34
N ILE A 174 -0.05 -14.48 0.45
CA ILE A 174 1.23 -13.89 0.81
C ILE A 174 1.01 -12.41 1.17
N ASN A 175 1.48 -12.01 2.37
CA ASN A 175 1.53 -10.60 2.74
C ASN A 175 2.77 -9.98 2.11
N GLY A 176 2.57 -9.25 1.04
CA GLY A 176 3.59 -8.51 0.30
C GLY A 176 3.37 -7.00 0.32
N PRO A 177 4.10 -6.25 -0.51
CA PRO A 177 3.94 -4.80 -0.61
C PRO A 177 2.57 -4.36 -1.15
N ILE A 178 1.93 -5.20 -1.97
CA ILE A 178 0.58 -4.93 -2.47
C ILE A 178 -0.43 -5.46 -1.45
N PRO A 179 -1.35 -4.62 -0.93
CA PRO A 179 -2.31 -5.06 0.06
C PRO A 179 -3.18 -6.23 -0.41
N SER A 180 -3.18 -7.33 0.34
CA SER A 180 -3.88 -8.56 -0.04
C SER A 180 -5.40 -8.38 -0.18
N ALA A 181 -6.03 -7.55 0.67
CA ALA A 181 -7.45 -7.27 0.56
C ALA A 181 -7.83 -6.61 -0.77
N LEU A 182 -6.95 -5.78 -1.32
CA LEU A 182 -7.16 -5.16 -2.64
C LEU A 182 -7.10 -6.19 -3.77
N LEU A 183 -6.27 -7.22 -3.63
CA LEU A 183 -6.06 -8.26 -4.64
C LEU A 183 -7.14 -9.35 -4.58
N TYR A 184 -7.55 -9.75 -3.38
CA TYR A 184 -8.36 -10.94 -3.17
C TYR A 184 -9.78 -10.65 -2.67
N HIS A 185 -10.03 -9.51 -2.03
CA HIS A 185 -11.33 -9.18 -1.42
C HIS A 185 -11.69 -7.70 -1.55
N PRO A 186 -11.59 -7.08 -2.75
CA PRO A 186 -11.84 -5.65 -2.94
C PRO A 186 -13.28 -5.24 -2.55
N GLU A 187 -14.25 -6.15 -2.67
CA GLU A 187 -15.64 -5.89 -2.28
C GLU A 187 -15.81 -5.56 -0.79
N GLN A 188 -14.97 -6.13 0.08
CA GLN A 188 -15.02 -5.90 1.53
C GLN A 188 -14.58 -4.49 1.92
N LEU A 189 -13.82 -3.83 1.05
CA LEU A 189 -13.31 -2.48 1.28
C LEU A 189 -14.38 -1.40 1.11
N SER A 190 -15.53 -1.71 0.50
CA SER A 190 -16.60 -0.77 0.18
C SER A 190 -17.24 -0.08 1.41
N SER A 191 -17.12 -0.68 2.60
CA SER A 191 -17.57 -0.09 3.85
C SER A 191 -16.70 1.10 4.31
N ALA A 192 -15.42 1.08 3.97
CA ALA A 192 -14.42 2.06 4.36
C ALA A 192 -14.04 3.01 3.23
N TYR A 193 -14.13 2.57 1.98
CA TYR A 193 -13.62 3.29 0.81
C TYR A 193 -14.66 3.45 -0.29
N GLU A 194 -14.43 4.46 -1.11
CA GLU A 194 -15.12 4.69 -2.37
C GLU A 194 -14.13 4.43 -3.52
N PHE A 195 -14.61 3.74 -4.56
CA PHE A 195 -13.85 3.40 -5.75
C PHE A 195 -14.35 4.23 -6.92
N VAL A 196 -13.47 5.00 -7.54
CA VAL A 196 -13.81 5.92 -8.64
C VAL A 196 -12.96 5.59 -9.86
N ALA A 197 -13.60 5.20 -10.97
CA ALA A 197 -12.94 5.12 -12.25
C ALA A 197 -12.68 6.56 -12.75
N VAL A 198 -11.41 6.93 -12.92
CA VAL A 198 -11.02 8.31 -13.23
C VAL A 198 -10.86 8.53 -14.72
N GLY A 199 -10.20 7.60 -15.42
CA GLY A 199 -9.91 7.73 -16.83
C GLY A 199 -8.82 6.76 -17.27
N ARG A 200 -8.33 6.97 -18.49
CA ARG A 200 -7.30 6.15 -19.11
C ARG A 200 -5.93 6.82 -19.04
N ALA A 201 -4.90 6.02 -18.89
CA ALA A 201 -3.52 6.46 -18.89
C ALA A 201 -2.63 5.45 -19.61
N ARG A 202 -1.40 5.83 -19.92
CA ARG A 202 -0.39 4.91 -20.42
C ARG A 202 0.61 4.60 -19.32
N VAL A 203 0.75 3.32 -18.95
CA VAL A 203 1.66 2.85 -17.90
C VAL A 203 2.49 1.69 -18.45
N ALA A 204 3.80 1.74 -18.31
CA ALA A 204 4.73 0.73 -18.82
C ALA A 204 4.49 0.37 -20.31
N GLY A 205 4.14 1.37 -21.13
CA GLY A 205 3.85 1.19 -22.56
C GLY A 205 2.47 0.64 -22.89
N ARG A 206 1.61 0.36 -21.90
CA ARG A 206 0.29 -0.26 -22.04
C ARG A 206 -0.83 0.73 -21.73
N SER A 207 -2.00 0.54 -22.35
CA SER A 207 -3.21 1.27 -21.99
C SER A 207 -3.74 0.76 -20.65
N ALA A 208 -4.05 1.66 -19.74
CA ALA A 208 -4.49 1.32 -18.39
C ALA A 208 -5.68 2.16 -17.96
N GLN A 209 -6.65 1.53 -17.31
CA GLN A 209 -7.72 2.20 -16.59
C GLN A 209 -7.21 2.66 -15.23
N GLN A 210 -7.36 3.93 -14.92
CA GLN A 210 -7.04 4.47 -13.60
C GLN A 210 -8.26 4.38 -12.67
N ILE A 211 -8.02 3.88 -11.45
CA ILE A 211 -9.00 3.82 -10.37
C ILE A 211 -8.42 4.58 -9.18
N ARG A 212 -9.22 5.43 -8.57
CA ARG A 212 -8.90 6.09 -7.31
C ARG A 212 -9.70 5.46 -6.18
N ILE A 213 -9.03 5.19 -5.07
CA ILE A 213 -9.60 4.68 -3.82
C ILE A 213 -9.49 5.77 -2.78
N VAL A 214 -10.62 6.21 -2.24
CA VAL A 214 -10.70 7.31 -1.29
C VAL A 214 -11.43 6.84 -0.05
N SER A 215 -10.87 7.12 1.13
CA SER A 215 -11.53 6.85 2.40
C SER A 215 -12.81 7.69 2.51
N ARG A 216 -13.90 7.07 2.97
CA ARG A 216 -15.23 7.72 3.07
C ARG A 216 -15.27 8.86 4.08
N ASP A 217 -14.38 8.86 5.05
CA ASP A 217 -14.31 9.80 6.16
C ASP A 217 -13.02 10.65 6.18
N ASN A 218 -12.20 10.58 5.13
CA ASN A 218 -10.92 11.27 5.00
C ASN A 218 -9.93 11.01 6.16
N THR A 219 -10.02 9.86 6.81
CA THR A 219 -9.16 9.49 7.93
C THR A 219 -7.98 8.62 7.55
N ARG A 220 -7.88 8.22 6.26
CA ARG A 220 -6.83 7.34 5.73
C ARG A 220 -6.18 7.92 4.49
N PHE A 221 -5.02 7.41 4.17
CA PHE A 221 -4.34 7.69 2.91
C PHE A 221 -5.16 7.21 1.73
N GLY A 222 -5.02 7.88 0.59
CA GLY A 222 -5.68 7.51 -0.65
C GLY A 222 -4.80 6.62 -1.51
N TYR A 223 -5.43 5.86 -2.43
CA TYR A 223 -4.70 5.04 -3.38
C TYR A 223 -5.13 5.36 -4.81
N GLN A 224 -4.19 5.15 -5.74
CA GLN A 224 -4.44 5.20 -7.18
C GLN A 224 -3.90 3.92 -7.80
N LEU A 225 -4.74 3.22 -8.54
CA LEU A 225 -4.40 2.01 -9.26
C LEU A 225 -4.49 2.27 -10.75
N TRP A 226 -3.64 1.57 -11.51
CA TRP A 226 -3.72 1.48 -12.97
C TRP A 226 -3.76 0.01 -13.35
N LEU A 227 -4.89 -0.39 -13.96
CA LEU A 227 -5.14 -1.76 -14.40
C LEU A 227 -5.03 -1.83 -15.92
N ASP A 228 -4.32 -2.81 -16.43
CA ASP A 228 -4.14 -3.02 -17.86
C ASP A 228 -5.49 -3.29 -18.55
N GLU A 229 -5.83 -2.51 -19.58
CA GLU A 229 -7.11 -2.64 -20.25
C GLU A 229 -7.29 -3.97 -20.99
N SER A 230 -6.21 -4.64 -21.35
CA SER A 230 -6.26 -5.90 -22.10
C SER A 230 -6.35 -7.13 -21.22
N SER A 231 -5.79 -7.08 -20.01
CA SER A 231 -5.69 -8.24 -19.13
C SER A 231 -6.30 -8.02 -17.74
N GLY A 232 -6.60 -6.78 -17.33
CA GLY A 232 -7.01 -6.46 -15.95
C GLY A 232 -5.87 -6.47 -14.92
N MET A 233 -4.64 -6.83 -15.31
CA MET A 233 -3.50 -6.91 -14.40
C MET A 233 -3.12 -5.54 -13.84
N LEU A 234 -2.73 -5.51 -12.57
CA LEU A 234 -2.20 -4.31 -11.92
C LEU A 234 -0.87 -3.90 -12.57
N LEU A 235 -0.79 -2.66 -13.06
CA LEU A 235 0.43 -2.08 -13.63
C LEU A 235 1.11 -1.09 -12.69
N LYS A 236 0.33 -0.42 -11.86
CA LYS A 236 0.86 0.58 -10.93
C LYS A 236 -0.10 0.78 -9.75
N LEU A 237 0.46 0.99 -8.58
CA LEU A 237 -0.24 1.40 -7.35
C LEU A 237 0.53 2.56 -6.71
N ASN A 238 -0.16 3.63 -6.40
CA ASN A 238 0.35 4.74 -5.61
C ASN A 238 -0.42 4.84 -4.30
N MET A 239 0.28 5.10 -3.20
CA MET A 239 -0.31 5.58 -1.94
C MET A 239 -0.04 7.08 -1.83
N LEU A 240 -1.06 7.84 -1.51
CA LEU A 240 -1.02 9.30 -1.41
C LEU A 240 -1.43 9.76 -0.02
N ASP A 241 -0.79 10.81 0.47
CA ASP A 241 -1.27 11.48 1.68
C ASP A 241 -2.55 12.28 1.43
N LEU A 242 -3.08 12.92 2.48
CA LEU A 242 -4.32 13.70 2.39
C LEU A 242 -4.18 14.97 1.54
N GLN A 243 -2.97 15.41 1.24
CA GLN A 243 -2.65 16.54 0.37
C GLN A 243 -2.38 16.10 -1.07
N GLY A 244 -2.38 14.78 -1.33
CA GLY A 244 -2.13 14.19 -2.64
C GLY A 244 -0.65 13.99 -2.95
N ALA A 245 0.25 14.16 -1.97
CA ALA A 245 1.67 13.86 -2.14
C ALA A 245 1.91 12.34 -2.15
N LEU A 246 2.81 11.89 -3.01
CA LEU A 246 3.17 10.48 -3.16
C LEU A 246 3.96 10.01 -1.93
N LEU A 247 3.47 8.97 -1.27
CA LEU A 247 4.13 8.31 -0.14
C LEU A 247 4.87 7.05 -0.58
N GLU A 248 4.18 6.23 -1.37
CA GLU A 248 4.69 4.96 -1.86
C GLU A 248 4.19 4.72 -3.29
N GLN A 249 5.01 4.09 -4.10
CA GLN A 249 4.67 3.63 -5.43
C GLN A 249 5.13 2.20 -5.65
N ILE A 250 4.23 1.38 -6.20
CA ILE A 250 4.54 0.10 -6.79
C ILE A 250 4.38 0.24 -8.30
N GLN A 251 5.41 -0.14 -9.06
CA GLN A 251 5.42 -0.05 -10.51
C GLN A 251 5.81 -1.39 -11.11
N VAL A 252 4.92 -2.00 -11.88
CA VAL A 252 5.22 -3.20 -12.66
C VAL A 252 6.17 -2.83 -13.79
N THR A 253 7.26 -3.58 -13.92
CA THR A 253 8.28 -3.42 -14.95
C THR A 253 8.11 -4.43 -16.07
N ALA A 254 7.63 -5.64 -15.75
CA ALA A 254 7.30 -6.68 -16.71
C ALA A 254 6.27 -7.63 -16.12
N PHE A 255 5.38 -8.17 -16.95
CA PHE A 255 4.54 -9.29 -16.57
C PHE A 255 4.23 -10.20 -17.76
N ALA A 256 3.95 -11.45 -17.46
CA ALA A 256 3.46 -12.44 -18.42
C ALA A 256 2.34 -13.26 -17.78
N ILE A 257 1.29 -13.51 -18.53
CA ILE A 257 0.22 -14.47 -18.21
C ILE A 257 0.42 -15.64 -19.18
N SER A 258 0.43 -16.87 -18.68
CA SER A 258 0.66 -18.06 -19.49
C SER A 258 -0.41 -19.12 -19.22
N PRO A 259 -0.67 -20.05 -20.17
CA PRO A 259 -1.55 -21.19 -19.93
C PRO A 259 -0.97 -22.16 -18.89
N GLU A 260 0.35 -22.28 -18.84
CA GLU A 260 1.07 -23.19 -17.94
C GLU A 260 1.67 -22.44 -16.75
N PRO A 261 1.73 -23.04 -15.55
CA PRO A 261 2.44 -22.50 -14.41
C PRO A 261 3.93 -22.35 -14.69
N ALA A 262 4.58 -21.42 -13.99
CA ALA A 262 6.03 -21.21 -14.14
C ALA A 262 6.82 -22.49 -13.80
N GLU A 263 7.81 -22.85 -14.63
CA GLU A 263 8.71 -24.02 -14.39
C GLU A 263 9.34 -24.02 -12.99
N TYR A 264 9.50 -22.84 -12.39
CA TYR A 264 9.99 -22.71 -11.03
C TYR A 264 9.20 -23.56 -10.02
N PHE A 265 7.88 -23.67 -10.18
CA PHE A 265 7.02 -24.39 -9.25
C PHE A 265 7.24 -25.91 -9.27
N SER A 266 7.71 -26.47 -10.38
CA SER A 266 8.06 -27.90 -10.46
C SER A 266 9.22 -28.30 -9.55
N ARG A 267 10.02 -27.32 -9.10
CA ARG A 267 11.17 -27.52 -8.21
C ARG A 267 10.80 -27.45 -6.74
N ILE A 268 9.57 -27.01 -6.41
CA ILE A 268 9.11 -26.89 -5.02
C ILE A 268 8.67 -28.28 -4.56
N ASN A 269 9.39 -28.81 -3.57
CA ASN A 269 8.98 -30.02 -2.87
C ASN A 269 8.24 -29.63 -1.58
N SER A 270 6.92 -29.72 -1.59
CA SER A 270 6.07 -29.37 -0.45
C SER A 270 6.43 -30.11 0.84
N ALA A 271 6.96 -31.34 0.73
CA ALA A 271 7.39 -32.14 1.89
C ALA A 271 8.66 -31.60 2.56
N SER A 272 9.44 -30.76 1.86
CA SER A 272 10.65 -30.12 2.40
C SER A 272 10.41 -28.75 3.02
N LEU A 273 9.18 -28.21 2.88
CA LEU A 273 8.83 -26.94 3.49
C LEU A 273 8.63 -27.08 5.01
N PRO A 274 8.90 -26.04 5.80
CA PRO A 274 8.67 -26.07 7.25
C PRO A 274 7.21 -26.41 7.58
N ALA A 275 6.98 -27.16 8.63
CA ALA A 275 5.63 -27.40 9.13
C ALA A 275 4.99 -26.08 9.65
N PRO A 276 3.69 -25.86 9.44
CA PRO A 276 3.02 -24.68 9.94
C PRO A 276 3.12 -24.56 11.47
N MET A 277 3.53 -23.39 11.96
CA MET A 277 3.57 -23.10 13.38
C MET A 277 2.16 -23.14 13.97
N ALA A 278 2.00 -23.87 15.08
CA ALA A 278 0.80 -23.79 15.88
C ALA A 278 0.78 -22.48 16.66
N LEU A 279 -0.13 -21.58 16.31
CA LEU A 279 -0.35 -20.37 17.08
C LEU A 279 -1.13 -20.75 18.35
N SER A 280 -0.52 -20.55 19.52
CA SER A 280 -1.19 -20.77 20.81
C SER A 280 -2.24 -19.68 21.01
N ASN A 281 -3.51 -20.07 21.03
CA ASN A 281 -4.60 -19.21 21.49
C ASN A 281 -4.59 -19.18 23.01
N THR A 282 -3.72 -18.38 23.62
CA THR A 282 -3.82 -18.10 25.05
C THR A 282 -5.02 -17.18 25.26
N PRO A 283 -5.96 -17.52 26.20
CA PRO A 283 -7.08 -16.64 26.48
C PRO A 283 -6.58 -15.25 26.86
N SER A 284 -7.05 -14.22 26.16
CA SER A 284 -6.71 -12.85 26.49
C SER A 284 -7.30 -12.47 27.84
N ARG A 285 -6.50 -11.85 28.69
CA ARG A 285 -6.99 -11.23 29.92
C ARG A 285 -7.92 -10.09 29.55
N ALA A 286 -8.98 -9.88 30.37
CA ALA A 286 -9.87 -8.74 30.19
C ALA A 286 -9.09 -7.44 30.18
N HIS A 287 -9.28 -6.63 29.15
CA HIS A 287 -8.64 -5.32 29.02
C HIS A 287 -9.30 -4.31 29.95
N LYS A 288 -8.51 -3.40 30.49
CA LYS A 288 -8.94 -2.30 31.36
C LYS A 288 -9.30 -1.04 30.56
N TRP A 289 -8.90 -1.00 29.28
CA TRP A 289 -9.03 0.14 28.41
C TRP A 289 -9.71 -0.24 27.10
N ASP A 290 -10.50 0.67 26.58
CA ASP A 290 -11.16 0.53 25.29
C ASP A 290 -11.03 1.77 24.43
N VAL A 291 -11.02 1.56 23.10
CA VAL A 291 -10.97 2.61 22.07
C VAL A 291 -12.40 2.88 21.64
N THR A 292 -12.89 4.11 21.90
CA THR A 292 -14.28 4.48 21.63
C THR A 292 -14.51 5.13 20.25
N TYR A 293 -13.46 5.49 19.56
CA TYR A 293 -13.49 6.01 18.19
C TYR A 293 -12.66 5.15 17.26
N LEU A 294 -13.25 4.72 16.16
CA LEU A 294 -12.58 4.09 15.03
C LEU A 294 -13.04 4.74 13.73
N PRO A 295 -12.13 4.86 12.74
CA PRO A 295 -12.48 5.25 11.37
C PRO A 295 -13.56 4.36 10.75
N ALA A 296 -14.31 4.89 9.78
CA ALA A 296 -15.37 4.16 9.09
C ALA A 296 -14.86 2.83 8.50
N GLY A 297 -15.59 1.73 8.73
CA GLY A 297 -15.24 0.39 8.27
C GLY A 297 -14.12 -0.32 9.04
N MET A 298 -13.43 0.36 9.96
CA MET A 298 -12.40 -0.25 10.80
C MET A 298 -13.06 -1.03 11.96
N ARG A 299 -12.52 -2.20 12.25
CA ARG A 299 -13.02 -3.09 13.31
C ARG A 299 -11.88 -3.72 14.08
N GLU A 300 -12.14 -4.12 15.31
CA GLU A 300 -11.20 -4.91 16.09
C GLU A 300 -11.03 -6.31 15.48
N ILE A 301 -9.78 -6.68 15.18
CA ILE A 301 -9.41 -7.99 14.63
C ILE A 301 -8.83 -8.89 15.71
N LYS A 302 -8.08 -8.30 16.63
CA LYS A 302 -7.41 -9.03 17.69
C LYS A 302 -7.25 -8.15 18.93
N GLN A 303 -7.44 -8.77 20.08
CA GLN A 303 -7.04 -8.20 21.37
C GLN A 303 -6.19 -9.21 22.13
N ASP A 304 -5.18 -8.72 22.84
CA ASP A 304 -4.19 -9.55 23.51
C ASP A 304 -3.54 -8.77 24.66
N THR A 305 -2.86 -9.48 25.53
CA THR A 305 -1.98 -8.89 26.55
C THR A 305 -0.55 -9.36 26.30
N ARG A 306 0.36 -8.44 26.06
CA ARG A 306 1.74 -8.75 25.68
C ARG A 306 2.72 -8.29 26.74
N ARG A 307 3.79 -9.05 26.91
CA ARG A 307 4.96 -8.63 27.68
C ARG A 307 6.01 -8.10 26.72
N LEU A 308 6.39 -6.85 26.90
CA LEU A 308 7.47 -6.23 26.09
C LEU A 308 8.80 -6.87 26.47
N ALA A 309 9.51 -7.40 25.47
CA ALA A 309 10.75 -8.17 25.69
C ALA A 309 11.85 -7.36 26.36
N LEU A 310 11.97 -6.05 26.08
CA LEU A 310 13.03 -5.19 26.59
C LEU A 310 12.76 -4.68 27.99
N THR A 311 11.53 -4.30 28.31
CA THR A 311 11.15 -3.69 29.58
C THR A 311 10.54 -4.67 30.56
N GLY A 312 10.10 -5.84 30.06
CA GLY A 312 9.33 -6.81 30.84
C GLY A 312 7.92 -6.33 31.20
N GLN A 313 7.53 -5.13 30.76
CA GLN A 313 6.23 -4.54 31.05
C GLN A 313 5.12 -5.28 30.34
N VAL A 314 3.95 -5.31 30.97
CA VAL A 314 2.72 -5.92 30.42
C VAL A 314 1.89 -4.81 29.82
N VAL A 315 1.61 -4.91 28.51
CA VAL A 315 0.79 -3.98 27.77
C VAL A 315 -0.47 -4.66 27.25
N GLU A 316 -1.58 -3.95 27.25
CA GLU A 316 -2.76 -4.34 26.51
C GLU A 316 -2.57 -3.98 25.04
N TYR A 317 -2.92 -4.90 24.16
CA TYR A 317 -2.74 -4.77 22.72
C TYR A 317 -4.05 -5.00 21.99
N LYS A 318 -4.41 -4.08 21.11
CA LYS A 318 -5.52 -4.25 20.17
C LYS A 318 -5.03 -4.01 18.75
N LEU A 319 -5.50 -4.83 17.83
CA LEU A 319 -5.32 -4.66 16.39
C LEU A 319 -6.66 -4.33 15.77
N PHE A 320 -6.71 -3.22 15.07
CA PHE A 320 -7.85 -2.79 14.27
C PHE A 320 -7.49 -2.84 12.80
N SER A 321 -8.45 -3.21 11.96
CA SER A 321 -8.27 -3.24 10.50
C SER A 321 -9.56 -2.91 9.78
N ASP A 322 -9.43 -2.28 8.61
CA ASP A 322 -10.50 -2.14 7.63
C ASP A 322 -10.29 -3.04 6.39
N GLY A 323 -9.25 -3.90 6.46
CA GLY A 323 -8.81 -4.79 5.40
C GLY A 323 -7.69 -4.21 4.53
N LEU A 324 -7.58 -2.88 4.41
CA LEU A 324 -6.52 -2.22 3.64
C LEU A 324 -5.42 -1.66 4.55
N VAL A 325 -5.81 -1.20 5.73
CA VAL A 325 -4.92 -0.60 6.72
C VAL A 325 -5.11 -1.27 8.08
N ASP A 326 -3.99 -1.60 8.71
CA ASP A 326 -3.92 -2.14 10.06
C ASP A 326 -3.44 -1.07 11.04
N VAL A 327 -4.09 -0.98 12.20
CA VAL A 327 -3.73 -0.07 13.29
C VAL A 327 -3.55 -0.85 14.58
N SER A 328 -2.35 -0.82 15.11
CA SER A 328 -1.98 -1.41 16.40
C SER A 328 -2.09 -0.37 17.51
N VAL A 329 -2.79 -0.70 18.58
CA VAL A 329 -2.93 0.13 19.77
C VAL A 329 -2.39 -0.61 20.98
N TYR A 330 -1.42 0.00 21.67
CA TYR A 330 -0.81 -0.52 22.88
C TYR A 330 -1.15 0.41 24.04
N VAL A 331 -1.58 -0.16 25.16
CA VAL A 331 -1.94 0.60 26.37
C VAL A 331 -1.21 0.03 27.58
N GLN A 332 -0.57 0.90 28.35
CA GLN A 332 0.10 0.55 29.60
C GLN A 332 -0.18 1.59 30.69
N PRO A 333 -0.06 1.25 31.99
CA PRO A 333 -0.13 2.25 33.06
C PRO A 333 0.93 3.34 32.87
N ALA A 334 0.60 4.60 33.20
CA ALA A 334 1.52 5.73 33.05
C ALA A 334 2.75 5.64 33.97
N GLU A 335 2.64 4.99 35.11
CA GLU A 335 3.74 4.73 36.04
C GLU A 335 4.84 3.86 35.42
N ASP A 336 4.45 3.00 34.48
CA ASP A 336 5.37 2.13 33.73
C ASP A 336 5.83 2.78 32.42
N ALA A 337 5.42 4.01 32.14
CA ALA A 337 5.68 4.67 30.86
C ALA A 337 7.15 5.14 30.78
N LEU A 338 7.82 4.70 29.72
CA LEU A 338 9.17 5.14 29.39
C LEU A 338 9.07 6.30 28.37
N GLY A 339 8.91 7.51 28.86
CA GLY A 339 9.05 8.69 28.00
C GLY A 339 7.83 9.59 27.91
N GLU A 340 8.05 10.70 27.26
CA GLU A 340 7.10 11.78 27.04
C GLU A 340 6.21 11.48 25.82
N THR A 341 5.18 12.32 25.59
CA THR A 341 4.41 12.36 24.36
C THR A 341 5.33 12.45 23.14
N LEU A 342 5.20 11.50 22.22
CA LEU A 342 6.04 11.42 21.04
C LEU A 342 5.15 11.18 19.80
N ALA A 343 5.31 12.04 18.80
CA ALA A 343 4.71 11.84 17.49
C ALA A 343 5.82 11.73 16.45
N LEU A 344 5.90 10.58 15.81
CA LEU A 344 6.87 10.32 14.74
C LEU A 344 6.09 9.83 13.52
N ARG A 345 6.47 10.34 12.37
CA ARG A 345 6.11 9.77 11.08
C ARG A 345 7.38 9.23 10.45
N ASN A 346 7.39 7.94 10.22
CA ASN A 346 8.45 7.29 9.47
C ASN A 346 7.84 6.84 8.14
N GLU A 347 8.01 7.69 7.12
CA GLU A 347 7.53 7.46 5.75
C GLU A 347 6.01 7.34 5.68
N VAL A 348 5.49 6.13 5.47
CA VAL A 348 4.06 5.82 5.40
C VAL A 348 3.45 5.55 6.77
N SER A 349 4.28 5.17 7.76
CA SER A 349 3.80 4.79 9.08
C SER A 349 3.84 5.93 10.07
N THR A 350 2.78 6.03 10.84
CA THR A 350 2.65 6.93 11.99
C THR A 350 2.86 6.13 13.26
N PHE A 351 3.69 6.66 14.14
CA PHE A 351 3.89 6.23 15.51
C PHE A 351 3.53 7.40 16.43
N LEU A 352 2.52 7.22 17.25
CA LEU A 352 2.06 8.25 18.19
C LEU A 352 1.96 7.68 19.58
N THR A 353 2.64 8.29 20.55
CA THR A 353 2.51 7.97 21.97
C THR A 353 1.96 9.18 22.71
N LEU A 354 0.87 9.00 23.47
CA LEU A 354 0.27 9.99 24.33
C LEU A 354 0.15 9.43 25.76
N THR A 355 0.19 10.33 26.75
CA THR A 355 -0.11 9.98 28.14
C THR A 355 -1.05 11.00 28.77
N ASP A 356 -1.98 10.55 29.59
CA ASP A 356 -2.89 11.37 30.40
C ASP A 356 -2.52 11.35 31.90
N GLY A 357 -1.35 10.76 32.26
CA GLY A 357 -0.90 10.59 33.63
C GLY A 357 -1.48 9.35 34.33
N LYS A 358 -2.44 8.65 33.73
CA LYS A 358 -3.00 7.37 34.21
C LYS A 358 -2.62 6.22 33.31
N ALA A 359 -2.68 6.44 31.99
CA ALA A 359 -2.29 5.49 30.99
C ALA A 359 -1.40 6.15 29.93
N GLN A 360 -0.55 5.36 29.33
CA GLN A 360 0.15 5.69 28.11
C GLN A 360 -0.44 4.84 26.97
N VAL A 361 -0.84 5.49 25.89
CA VAL A 361 -1.33 4.85 24.69
C VAL A 361 -0.35 5.07 23.56
N THR A 362 -0.03 4.01 22.83
CA THR A 362 0.78 4.06 21.60
C THR A 362 -0.04 3.54 20.43
N VAL A 363 -0.17 4.34 19.39
CA VAL A 363 -0.87 4.01 18.13
C VAL A 363 0.16 3.91 17.02
N VAL A 364 0.14 2.79 16.30
CA VAL A 364 1.04 2.51 15.17
C VAL A 364 0.23 2.05 13.97
N GLY A 365 0.43 2.66 12.81
CA GLY A 365 -0.26 2.25 11.57
C GLY A 365 0.05 3.16 10.39
N GLU A 366 -0.33 2.72 9.19
CA GLU A 366 -0.21 3.51 7.95
C GLU A 366 -1.42 4.45 7.81
N ILE A 367 -1.50 5.39 8.74
CA ILE A 367 -2.60 6.37 8.85
C ILE A 367 -2.06 7.78 9.08
N PRO A 368 -2.83 8.82 8.72
CA PRO A 368 -2.49 10.18 9.06
C PRO A 368 -2.34 10.40 10.57
N LEU A 369 -1.40 11.27 10.98
CA LEU A 369 -1.15 11.59 12.39
C LEU A 369 -2.41 12.06 13.13
N GLN A 370 -3.26 12.84 12.46
CA GLN A 370 -4.55 13.29 13.00
C GLN A 370 -5.48 12.12 13.34
N THR A 371 -5.48 11.08 12.52
CA THR A 371 -6.28 9.87 12.77
C THR A 371 -5.72 9.06 13.93
N ALA A 372 -4.39 8.89 13.98
CA ALA A 372 -3.73 8.26 15.12
C ALA A 372 -4.05 9.01 16.43
N ASN A 373 -4.04 10.35 16.41
CA ASN A 373 -4.38 11.18 17.56
C ASN A 373 -5.86 11.01 17.96
N ALA A 374 -6.79 10.98 17.00
CA ALA A 374 -8.21 10.74 17.28
C ALA A 374 -8.45 9.38 17.93
N ILE A 375 -7.79 8.32 17.46
CA ILE A 375 -7.84 7.00 18.07
C ILE A 375 -7.27 7.04 19.51
N ALA A 376 -6.06 7.58 19.67
CA ALA A 376 -5.37 7.64 20.97
C ALA A 376 -6.17 8.43 22.02
N THR A 377 -6.72 9.59 21.66
CA THR A 377 -7.50 10.44 22.56
C THR A 377 -8.90 9.91 22.87
N SER A 378 -9.36 8.91 22.12
CA SER A 378 -10.63 8.21 22.34
C SER A 378 -10.55 7.11 23.41
N LEU A 379 -9.36 6.81 23.92
CA LEU A 379 -9.16 5.77 24.94
C LEU A 379 -9.96 6.08 26.20
N ARG A 380 -10.66 5.09 26.71
CA ARG A 380 -11.46 5.18 27.96
C ARG A 380 -11.23 3.94 28.82
N PRO A 381 -11.26 4.08 30.15
CA PRO A 381 -11.32 2.91 31.03
C PRO A 381 -12.60 2.11 30.74
N VAL A 382 -12.49 0.80 30.71
CA VAL A 382 -13.66 -0.08 30.71
C VAL A 382 -14.35 0.07 32.04
N ALA A 383 -15.66 0.40 32.03
CA ALA A 383 -16.43 0.50 33.27
C ALA A 383 -16.40 -0.87 33.98
N ASP A 384 -16.00 -0.88 35.25
CA ASP A 384 -16.16 -2.05 36.11
C ASP A 384 -17.65 -2.34 36.17
N THR A 385 -18.09 -3.32 35.37
CA THR A 385 -19.41 -3.95 35.60
C THR A 385 -19.23 -4.79 36.86
N GLY A 386 -19.38 -4.12 38.00
CA GLY A 386 -19.36 -4.77 39.31
C GLY A 386 -20.34 -5.94 39.32
N GLN A 387 -19.77 -7.15 39.54
CA GLN A 387 -20.50 -8.32 39.97
C GLN A 387 -20.85 -8.18 41.44
#